data_e1984bb651d542be81b60f2de4cb9cda
#
_entry.id   e1984bb651d542be81b60f2de4cb9cda
#
_cell.length_a   1.000
_cell.length_b   1.000
_cell.length_c   1.000
_cell.angle_alpha   90.00
_cell.angle_beta   90.00
_cell.angle_gamma   90.00
#
_symmetry.space_group_name_H-M   'P 1'
#
loop_
_entity.id
_entity.type
_entity.pdbx_description
1 polymer ?
#
loop_
_entity_poly.entity_id
_entity_poly.type
_entity_poly.pdbx_seq_one_letter_code
_entity_poly.pdbx_strand_id
1 'polypeptide(L)'
;MTSRLAPGPIFFCLAALWLALARPAAAQDIHLLVITGVGGDDEHSSRFHKWAVAVVDSAKRRGVSDVVYLSEKPELDPARTQGRSTKENVTRAFNDLAGRAKANDEIFVMLLGHGSFDGRQGAFNLPGPDLSAADYGVLLDRFKTQHITFVNTASASGAFLQVLAGPGRTIVTATKTGGERNETRFPAFFVEALDSEAADRDRNGRVSVLEAFDYAKGKVTAAYEQEGHILTEHATLDDGNDGKFAATLYLAPRGSRASAGANADPALRALLEQRDALEDQVAQLRLRKDNMDPARYEQELEKLLTDLALKTKAIRDLEAKK
;
A
#
# COMPACT_ATOMS: atom_id res chain seq x y z
N MET A 1 52.64 20.88 58.45
CA MET A 1 51.94 19.63 58.06
C MET A 1 50.68 20.00 57.36
N THR A 2 50.72 20.03 56.04
CA THR A 2 49.57 20.40 55.14
C THR A 2 49.28 19.19 54.25
N SER A 3 48.20 18.50 54.54
CA SER A 3 47.70 17.37 53.72
C SER A 3 46.90 17.90 52.53
N ARG A 4 47.35 17.60 51.31
CA ARG A 4 46.64 17.85 50.10
C ARG A 4 45.68 16.70 49.82
N LEU A 5 44.39 16.94 49.74
CA LEU A 5 43.36 16.02 49.22
C LEU A 5 43.32 16.15 47.70
N ALA A 6 43.48 15.04 46.98
CA ALA A 6 43.31 14.94 45.55
C ALA A 6 41.82 14.76 45.21
N PRO A 7 41.31 15.37 44.11
CA PRO A 7 39.95 15.12 43.65
C PRO A 7 39.90 13.81 42.86
N GLY A 8 39.01 12.91 43.26
CA GLY A 8 38.72 11.65 42.57
C GLY A 8 37.87 11.82 41.29
N PRO A 9 37.90 10.84 40.40
CA PRO A 9 37.26 10.91 39.10
C PRO A 9 35.79 10.45 39.18
N ILE A 10 34.85 11.38 39.23
CA ILE A 10 33.39 11.10 39.14
C ILE A 10 32.78 11.82 37.96
N PHE A 11 33.25 11.63 36.75
CA PHE A 11 32.61 12.26 35.58
C PHE A 11 32.59 11.41 34.31
N PHE A 12 32.66 10.06 34.40
CA PHE A 12 32.70 9.23 33.18
C PHE A 12 31.59 8.20 33.05
N CYS A 13 30.55 8.17 33.88
CA CYS A 13 29.48 7.17 33.80
C CYS A 13 28.14 7.60 33.22
N LEU A 14 27.98 8.86 32.83
CA LEU A 14 26.66 9.35 32.32
C LEU A 14 26.52 9.42 30.79
N ALA A 15 27.60 9.25 30.04
CA ALA A 15 27.56 9.27 28.57
C ALA A 15 27.24 7.92 27.90
N ALA A 16 27.34 6.81 28.63
CA ALA A 16 27.15 5.45 28.09
C ALA A 16 25.70 4.96 28.11
N LEU A 17 24.77 5.68 28.76
CA LEU A 17 23.38 5.21 28.94
C LEU A 17 22.40 5.69 27.86
N TRP A 18 22.83 6.55 26.95
CA TRP A 18 21.96 7.09 25.88
C TRP A 18 22.06 6.34 24.54
N LEU A 19 23.02 5.41 24.39
CA LEU A 19 23.13 4.60 23.14
C LEU A 19 22.31 3.31 23.15
N ALA A 20 21.65 2.96 24.24
CA ALA A 20 20.95 1.68 24.37
C ALA A 20 19.45 1.71 23.99
N LEU A 21 18.90 2.84 23.52
CA LEU A 21 17.47 2.99 23.21
C LEU A 21 17.15 3.20 21.72
N ALA A 22 18.14 3.19 20.83
CA ALA A 22 17.85 3.06 19.41
C ALA A 22 17.46 1.60 19.14
N ARG A 23 16.23 1.21 19.47
CA ARG A 23 15.63 0.01 18.88
C ARG A 23 15.69 0.22 17.37
N PRO A 24 16.31 -0.70 16.60
CA PRO A 24 16.13 -0.66 15.16
C PRO A 24 14.61 -0.63 14.92
N ALA A 25 14.12 0.36 14.18
CA ALA A 25 12.75 0.33 13.71
C ALA A 25 12.60 -1.02 13.03
N ALA A 26 11.77 -1.90 13.59
CA ALA A 26 11.52 -3.19 12.99
C ALA A 26 11.08 -2.90 11.53
N ALA A 27 11.71 -3.59 10.58
CA ALA A 27 11.30 -3.46 9.19
C ALA A 27 9.80 -3.74 9.13
N GLN A 28 9.06 -2.81 8.54
CA GLN A 28 7.63 -2.91 8.36
C GLN A 28 7.37 -3.98 7.30
N ASP A 29 6.72 -5.08 7.70
CA ASP A 29 6.39 -6.16 6.78
C ASP A 29 5.14 -5.77 5.95
N ILE A 30 5.10 -6.21 4.71
CA ILE A 30 3.97 -5.99 3.81
C ILE A 30 3.29 -7.33 3.57
N HIS A 31 1.97 -7.34 3.76
CA HIS A 31 1.11 -8.49 3.53
C HIS A 31 0.12 -8.17 2.42
N LEU A 32 0.07 -9.00 1.40
CA LEU A 32 -0.84 -8.84 0.26
C LEU A 32 -1.88 -9.96 0.24
N LEU A 33 -3.16 -9.59 0.23
CA LEU A 33 -4.29 -10.48 0.00
C LEU A 33 -5.01 -10.07 -1.29
N VAL A 34 -4.92 -10.88 -2.33
CA VAL A 34 -5.64 -10.70 -3.59
C VAL A 34 -6.82 -11.66 -3.64
N ILE A 35 -8.00 -11.17 -4.00
CA ILE A 35 -9.22 -11.95 -4.07
C ILE A 35 -9.89 -11.70 -5.42
N THR A 36 -10.06 -12.74 -6.25
CA THR A 36 -10.91 -12.63 -7.44
C THR A 36 -12.33 -13.12 -7.13
N GLY A 37 -13.29 -12.32 -7.55
CA GLY A 37 -14.71 -12.64 -7.46
C GLY A 37 -15.20 -13.49 -8.63
N VAL A 38 -16.50 -13.79 -8.64
CA VAL A 38 -17.17 -14.49 -9.75
C VAL A 38 -17.14 -13.64 -11.01
N GLY A 39 -16.67 -14.22 -12.11
CA GLY A 39 -16.64 -13.55 -13.41
C GLY A 39 -17.99 -13.55 -14.12
N GLY A 40 -18.83 -14.55 -13.85
CA GLY A 40 -20.10 -14.76 -14.55
C GLY A 40 -19.96 -15.47 -15.90
N ASP A 41 -18.81 -15.29 -16.56
CA ASP A 41 -18.40 -15.98 -17.79
C ASP A 41 -16.88 -16.23 -17.80
N ASP A 42 -16.41 -16.97 -18.80
CA ASP A 42 -15.00 -17.35 -18.89
C ASP A 42 -14.08 -16.17 -19.27
N GLU A 43 -14.59 -15.18 -19.98
CA GLU A 43 -13.82 -14.00 -20.38
C GLU A 43 -13.48 -13.15 -19.14
N HIS A 44 -14.49 -12.82 -18.32
CA HIS A 44 -14.30 -12.07 -17.09
C HIS A 44 -13.46 -12.84 -16.07
N SER A 45 -13.76 -14.14 -15.87
CA SER A 45 -12.96 -15.00 -14.98
C SER A 45 -11.48 -14.99 -15.37
N SER A 46 -11.18 -15.14 -16.67
CA SER A 46 -9.82 -15.11 -17.20
C SER A 46 -9.16 -13.74 -17.03
N ARG A 47 -9.90 -12.65 -17.24
CA ARG A 47 -9.42 -11.29 -17.10
C ARG A 47 -9.09 -10.94 -15.65
N PHE A 48 -9.97 -11.27 -14.70
CA PHE A 48 -9.72 -11.07 -13.28
C PHE A 48 -8.53 -11.87 -12.78
N HIS A 49 -8.42 -13.12 -13.24
CA HIS A 49 -7.25 -13.95 -12.95
C HIS A 49 -5.96 -13.32 -13.49
N LYS A 50 -5.95 -12.85 -14.74
CA LYS A 50 -4.78 -12.19 -15.35
C LYS A 50 -4.34 -10.96 -14.55
N TRP A 51 -5.27 -10.12 -14.12
CA TRP A 51 -4.96 -8.96 -13.27
C TRP A 51 -4.41 -9.38 -11.91
N ALA A 52 -5.02 -10.38 -11.27
CA ALA A 52 -4.54 -10.90 -9.99
C ALA A 52 -3.10 -11.43 -10.09
N VAL A 53 -2.81 -12.21 -11.13
CA VAL A 53 -1.46 -12.72 -11.41
C VAL A 53 -0.46 -11.57 -11.60
N ALA A 54 -0.83 -10.53 -12.33
CA ALA A 54 0.04 -9.37 -12.52
C ALA A 54 0.38 -8.67 -11.18
N VAL A 55 -0.61 -8.49 -10.30
CA VAL A 55 -0.40 -7.92 -8.96
C VAL A 55 0.50 -8.81 -8.09
N VAL A 56 0.20 -10.11 -8.03
CA VAL A 56 0.97 -11.11 -7.26
C VAL A 56 2.42 -11.16 -7.73
N ASP A 57 2.63 -11.24 -9.04
CA ASP A 57 3.98 -11.31 -9.61
C ASP A 57 4.74 -10.01 -9.43
N SER A 58 4.09 -8.84 -9.56
CA SER A 58 4.68 -7.54 -9.27
C SER A 58 5.14 -7.44 -7.81
N ALA A 59 4.26 -7.79 -6.86
CA ALA A 59 4.58 -7.76 -5.44
C ALA A 59 5.76 -8.68 -5.10
N LYS A 60 5.76 -9.92 -5.62
CA LYS A 60 6.85 -10.88 -5.41
C LYS A 60 8.18 -10.41 -6.01
N ARG A 61 8.16 -9.85 -7.23
CA ARG A 61 9.39 -9.27 -7.84
C ARG A 61 9.98 -8.14 -7.00
N ARG A 62 9.14 -7.37 -6.32
CA ARG A 62 9.55 -6.26 -5.44
C ARG A 62 9.96 -6.72 -4.04
N GLY A 63 9.82 -8.01 -3.72
CA GLY A 63 10.27 -8.59 -2.47
C GLY A 63 9.18 -8.71 -1.38
N VAL A 64 7.91 -8.54 -1.73
CA VAL A 64 6.80 -8.88 -0.82
C VAL A 64 6.75 -10.39 -0.68
N SER A 65 7.01 -10.89 0.53
CA SER A 65 7.12 -12.33 0.82
C SER A 65 5.80 -12.96 1.25
N ASP A 66 4.93 -12.21 1.92
CA ASP A 66 3.63 -12.71 2.38
C ASP A 66 2.53 -12.28 1.39
N VAL A 67 2.26 -13.19 0.45
CA VAL A 67 1.27 -12.98 -0.62
C VAL A 67 0.29 -14.13 -0.62
N VAL A 68 -0.99 -13.81 -0.40
CA VAL A 68 -2.12 -14.75 -0.47
C VAL A 68 -2.99 -14.36 -1.66
N TYR A 69 -3.25 -15.34 -2.54
CA TYR A 69 -4.18 -15.17 -3.65
C TYR A 69 -5.29 -16.21 -3.56
N LEU A 70 -6.52 -15.75 -3.34
CA LEU A 70 -7.74 -16.56 -3.40
C LEU A 70 -8.44 -16.32 -4.73
N SER A 71 -8.67 -17.38 -5.49
CA SER A 71 -9.21 -17.32 -6.85
C SER A 71 -10.60 -17.90 -6.94
N GLU A 72 -11.43 -17.38 -7.85
CA GLU A 72 -12.69 -18.03 -8.24
C GLU A 72 -12.45 -19.46 -8.72
N LYS A 73 -11.41 -19.66 -9.55
CA LYS A 73 -11.03 -20.92 -10.20
C LYS A 73 -9.57 -21.25 -9.89
N PRO A 74 -9.24 -21.70 -8.66
CA PRO A 74 -7.84 -21.93 -8.25
C PRO A 74 -7.13 -23.01 -9.08
N GLU A 75 -7.88 -23.90 -9.71
CA GLU A 75 -7.35 -24.93 -10.60
C GLU A 75 -6.68 -24.38 -11.87
N LEU A 76 -6.95 -23.13 -12.26
CA LEU A 76 -6.31 -22.49 -13.41
C LEU A 76 -4.83 -22.15 -13.14
N ASP A 77 -4.48 -21.88 -11.88
CA ASP A 77 -3.11 -21.57 -11.47
C ASP A 77 -2.82 -22.05 -10.04
N PRO A 78 -2.69 -23.36 -9.83
CA PRO A 78 -2.47 -23.93 -8.50
C PRO A 78 -1.11 -23.54 -7.89
N ALA A 79 -0.18 -23.03 -8.70
CA ALA A 79 1.12 -22.57 -8.22
C ALA A 79 1.06 -21.21 -7.52
N ARG A 80 0.10 -20.36 -7.89
CA ARG A 80 -0.06 -19.01 -7.31
C ARG A 80 -1.21 -18.91 -6.33
N THR A 81 -2.22 -19.76 -6.42
CA THR A 81 -3.45 -19.71 -5.62
C THR A 81 -3.34 -20.54 -4.35
N GLN A 82 -3.88 -20.04 -3.24
CA GLN A 82 -3.96 -20.77 -1.96
C GLN A 82 -5.37 -21.32 -1.69
N GLY A 83 -6.29 -21.18 -2.64
CA GLY A 83 -7.63 -21.74 -2.54
C GLY A 83 -8.70 -20.93 -3.27
N ARG A 84 -9.92 -21.45 -3.19
CA ARG A 84 -11.08 -20.81 -3.79
C ARG A 84 -11.50 -19.59 -2.94
N SER A 85 -11.91 -18.52 -3.59
CA SER A 85 -12.33 -17.26 -2.96
C SER A 85 -13.76 -17.32 -2.37
N THR A 86 -14.10 -18.38 -1.63
CA THR A 86 -15.38 -18.47 -0.92
C THR A 86 -15.38 -17.58 0.33
N LYS A 87 -16.56 -17.22 0.82
CA LYS A 87 -16.72 -16.43 2.06
C LYS A 87 -15.92 -17.02 3.22
N GLU A 88 -15.94 -18.34 3.40
CA GLU A 88 -15.23 -19.06 4.45
C GLU A 88 -13.72 -18.92 4.31
N ASN A 89 -13.19 -19.10 3.08
CA ASN A 89 -11.77 -19.03 2.81
C ASN A 89 -11.26 -17.58 2.93
N VAL A 90 -12.02 -16.60 2.44
CA VAL A 90 -11.70 -15.18 2.63
C VAL A 90 -11.67 -14.84 4.12
N THR A 91 -12.70 -15.22 4.88
CA THR A 91 -12.74 -14.99 6.33
C THR A 91 -11.54 -15.63 7.04
N ARG A 92 -11.18 -16.86 6.67
CA ARG A 92 -10.00 -17.55 7.20
C ARG A 92 -8.71 -16.80 6.87
N ALA A 93 -8.52 -16.38 5.62
CA ALA A 93 -7.34 -15.63 5.22
C ALA A 93 -7.15 -14.34 6.02
N PHE A 94 -8.23 -13.59 6.26
CA PHE A 94 -8.17 -12.40 7.13
C PHE A 94 -7.81 -12.76 8.59
N ASN A 95 -8.36 -13.85 9.13
CA ASN A 95 -8.05 -14.30 10.48
C ASN A 95 -6.58 -14.71 10.63
N ASP A 96 -6.09 -15.50 9.67
CA ASP A 96 -4.71 -15.97 9.65
C ASP A 96 -3.74 -14.79 9.49
N LEU A 97 -4.10 -13.84 8.63
CA LEU A 97 -3.31 -12.62 8.42
C LEU A 97 -3.28 -11.76 9.69
N ALA A 98 -4.42 -11.51 10.33
CA ALA A 98 -4.49 -10.76 11.59
C ALA A 98 -3.71 -11.44 12.73
N GLY A 99 -3.63 -12.78 12.71
CA GLY A 99 -2.88 -13.56 13.72
C GLY A 99 -1.36 -13.46 13.57
N ARG A 100 -0.83 -13.16 12.36
CA ARG A 100 0.62 -13.10 12.12
C ARG A 100 1.16 -11.69 11.89
N ALA A 101 0.32 -10.73 11.48
CA ALA A 101 0.74 -9.35 11.25
C ALA A 101 1.16 -8.68 12.57
N LYS A 102 2.29 -8.00 12.55
CA LYS A 102 2.84 -7.25 13.68
C LYS A 102 2.29 -5.82 13.70
N ALA A 103 2.56 -5.11 14.78
CA ALA A 103 2.24 -3.69 14.88
C ALA A 103 2.98 -2.89 13.78
N ASN A 104 2.25 -1.97 13.15
CA ASN A 104 2.70 -1.11 12.05
C ASN A 104 3.01 -1.84 10.72
N ASP A 105 2.72 -3.14 10.59
CA ASP A 105 2.76 -3.80 9.28
C ASP A 105 1.73 -3.18 8.33
N GLU A 106 1.98 -3.29 7.03
CA GLU A 106 1.08 -2.86 5.99
C GLU A 106 0.28 -4.03 5.41
N ILE A 107 -1.03 -3.88 5.43
CA ILE A 107 -1.97 -4.87 4.92
C ILE A 107 -2.59 -4.34 3.63
N PHE A 108 -2.27 -4.97 2.51
CA PHE A 108 -2.90 -4.70 1.22
C PHE A 108 -3.95 -5.75 0.92
N VAL A 109 -5.18 -5.30 0.69
CA VAL A 109 -6.28 -6.15 0.22
C VAL A 109 -6.73 -5.63 -1.14
N MET A 110 -6.77 -6.50 -2.14
CA MET A 110 -7.23 -6.14 -3.47
C MET A 110 -8.33 -7.08 -3.95
N LEU A 111 -9.47 -6.50 -4.27
CA LEU A 111 -10.64 -7.17 -4.82
C LEU A 111 -10.74 -6.92 -6.33
N LEU A 112 -10.73 -7.98 -7.12
CA LEU A 112 -10.84 -7.98 -8.58
C LEU A 112 -12.04 -8.81 -8.99
N GLY A 113 -13.13 -8.19 -9.43
CA GLY A 113 -14.37 -8.88 -9.70
C GLY A 113 -15.54 -7.96 -9.89
N HIS A 114 -16.72 -8.53 -9.84
CA HIS A 114 -17.97 -7.81 -9.84
C HIS A 114 -18.47 -7.50 -8.43
N GLY A 115 -19.22 -6.42 -8.31
CA GLY A 115 -19.92 -6.05 -7.09
C GLY A 115 -21.40 -5.78 -7.36
N SER A 116 -22.17 -5.85 -6.31
CA SER A 116 -23.61 -5.60 -6.32
C SER A 116 -24.01 -4.57 -5.28
N PHE A 117 -25.16 -3.93 -5.49
CA PHE A 117 -25.76 -2.99 -4.55
C PHE A 117 -27.28 -3.13 -4.57
N ASP A 118 -27.88 -3.42 -3.43
CA ASP A 118 -29.33 -3.65 -3.28
C ASP A 118 -30.14 -2.37 -2.96
N GLY A 119 -29.48 -1.21 -2.94
CA GLY A 119 -30.06 0.07 -2.55
C GLY A 119 -29.70 0.48 -1.10
N ARG A 120 -29.13 -0.43 -0.33
CA ARG A 120 -28.69 -0.20 1.06
C ARG A 120 -27.27 -0.66 1.32
N GLN A 121 -26.89 -1.81 0.81
CA GLN A 121 -25.63 -2.47 1.09
C GLN A 121 -24.92 -2.89 -0.19
N GLY A 122 -23.62 -2.59 -0.28
CA GLY A 122 -22.74 -3.13 -1.29
C GLY A 122 -22.22 -4.50 -0.90
N ALA A 123 -22.01 -5.35 -1.90
CA ALA A 123 -21.34 -6.63 -1.72
C ALA A 123 -20.35 -6.90 -2.85
N PHE A 124 -19.31 -7.67 -2.55
CA PHE A 124 -18.38 -8.22 -3.51
C PHE A 124 -18.79 -9.66 -3.81
N ASN A 125 -18.95 -9.96 -5.10
CA ASN A 125 -19.55 -11.22 -5.55
C ASN A 125 -18.52 -12.35 -5.52
N LEU A 126 -18.77 -13.37 -4.69
CA LEU A 126 -17.88 -14.51 -4.47
C LEU A 126 -18.52 -15.82 -4.93
N PRO A 127 -17.72 -16.87 -5.17
CA PRO A 127 -18.25 -18.22 -5.33
C PRO A 127 -18.99 -18.66 -4.08
N GLY A 128 -20.34 -18.77 -4.16
CA GLY A 128 -21.24 -19.01 -3.04
C GLY A 128 -21.78 -17.72 -2.45
N PRO A 129 -21.94 -17.60 -1.11
CA PRO A 129 -22.42 -16.39 -0.49
C PRO A 129 -21.43 -15.22 -0.64
N ASP A 130 -21.95 -14.05 -1.00
CA ASP A 130 -21.17 -12.81 -1.10
C ASP A 130 -20.69 -12.30 0.25
N LEU A 131 -19.67 -11.44 0.24
CA LEU A 131 -19.26 -10.64 1.38
C LEU A 131 -19.69 -9.18 1.17
N SER A 132 -20.47 -8.70 2.13
CA SER A 132 -20.92 -7.31 2.15
C SER A 132 -19.83 -6.35 2.64
N ALA A 133 -20.03 -5.04 2.39
CA ALA A 133 -19.17 -4.00 2.96
C ALA A 133 -19.07 -4.11 4.50
N ALA A 134 -20.18 -4.41 5.17
CA ALA A 134 -20.21 -4.60 6.62
C ALA A 134 -19.41 -5.84 7.07
N ASP A 135 -19.49 -6.97 6.33
CA ASP A 135 -18.68 -8.15 6.60
C ASP A 135 -17.18 -7.82 6.51
N TYR A 136 -16.77 -7.11 5.45
CA TYR A 136 -15.38 -6.65 5.33
C TYR A 136 -14.98 -5.68 6.46
N GLY A 137 -15.87 -4.79 6.88
CA GLY A 137 -15.63 -3.93 8.04
C GLY A 137 -15.26 -4.72 9.29
N VAL A 138 -16.02 -5.77 9.61
CA VAL A 138 -15.74 -6.70 10.74
C VAL A 138 -14.39 -7.40 10.56
N LEU A 139 -14.00 -7.76 9.33
CA LEU A 139 -12.72 -8.40 9.05
C LEU A 139 -11.57 -7.40 9.23
N LEU A 140 -11.71 -6.16 8.76
CA LEU A 140 -10.71 -5.11 8.90
C LEU A 140 -10.54 -4.65 10.36
N ASP A 141 -11.58 -4.74 11.17
CA ASP A 141 -11.52 -4.40 12.60
C ASP A 141 -10.61 -5.31 13.44
N ARG A 142 -10.11 -6.41 12.86
CA ARG A 142 -9.13 -7.31 13.49
C ARG A 142 -7.73 -6.71 13.52
N PHE A 143 -7.42 -5.79 12.60
CA PHE A 143 -6.14 -5.09 12.51
C PHE A 143 -6.20 -3.81 13.34
N LYS A 144 -5.60 -3.83 14.54
CA LYS A 144 -5.69 -2.72 15.50
C LYS A 144 -4.55 -1.70 15.40
N THR A 145 -3.40 -2.15 14.90
CA THR A 145 -2.15 -1.37 14.90
C THR A 145 -1.45 -1.38 13.54
N GLN A 146 -2.02 -2.06 12.57
CA GLN A 146 -1.55 -2.16 11.19
C GLN A 146 -2.14 -1.00 10.36
N HIS A 147 -1.48 -0.69 9.25
CA HIS A 147 -2.05 0.16 8.22
C HIS A 147 -2.73 -0.70 7.16
N ILE A 148 -3.92 -0.32 6.73
CA ILE A 148 -4.70 -1.09 5.77
C ILE A 148 -4.90 -0.28 4.50
N THR A 149 -4.49 -0.85 3.37
CA THR A 149 -4.89 -0.41 2.03
C THR A 149 -5.90 -1.41 1.48
N PHE A 150 -7.14 -0.96 1.29
CA PHE A 150 -8.21 -1.78 0.75
C PHE A 150 -8.65 -1.24 -0.61
N VAL A 151 -8.38 -1.99 -1.68
CA VAL A 151 -8.68 -1.62 -3.06
C VAL A 151 -9.81 -2.49 -3.57
N ASN A 152 -10.99 -1.93 -3.74
CA ASN A 152 -12.14 -2.59 -4.35
C ASN A 152 -12.36 -2.05 -5.76
N THR A 153 -12.03 -2.85 -6.76
CA THR A 153 -12.10 -2.44 -8.16
C THR A 153 -13.44 -2.78 -8.84
N ALA A 154 -14.39 -3.35 -8.11
CA ALA A 154 -15.66 -3.81 -8.63
C ALA A 154 -16.63 -2.66 -8.97
N SER A 155 -17.64 -2.95 -9.81
CA SER A 155 -18.83 -2.11 -9.91
C SER A 155 -19.49 -1.92 -8.55
N ALA A 156 -20.20 -0.82 -8.35
CA ALA A 156 -20.87 -0.48 -7.08
C ALA A 156 -19.95 -0.41 -5.84
N SER A 157 -18.62 -0.46 -6.03
CA SER A 157 -17.63 -0.47 -4.94
C SER A 157 -17.69 0.78 -4.05
N GLY A 158 -18.20 1.91 -4.55
CA GLY A 158 -18.37 3.13 -3.76
C GLY A 158 -19.27 2.97 -2.54
N ALA A 159 -20.13 1.94 -2.50
CA ALA A 159 -20.92 1.59 -1.32
C ALA A 159 -20.05 1.09 -0.13
N PHE A 160 -18.80 0.71 -0.38
CA PHE A 160 -17.85 0.28 0.65
C PHE A 160 -17.16 1.45 1.36
N LEU A 161 -17.03 2.60 0.69
CA LEU A 161 -16.17 3.70 1.13
C LEU A 161 -16.46 4.13 2.56
N GLN A 162 -17.69 4.58 2.83
CA GLN A 162 -18.08 5.06 4.16
C GLN A 162 -18.12 3.97 5.22
N VAL A 163 -18.41 2.73 4.82
CA VAL A 163 -18.50 1.58 5.75
C VAL A 163 -17.10 1.17 6.23
N LEU A 164 -16.10 1.27 5.37
CA LEU A 164 -14.72 0.83 5.67
C LEU A 164 -13.81 1.96 6.12
N ALA A 165 -14.18 3.22 5.90
CA ALA A 165 -13.38 4.37 6.30
C ALA A 165 -13.08 4.35 7.80
N GLY A 166 -11.87 4.74 8.17
CA GLY A 166 -11.46 4.79 9.58
C GLY A 166 -9.96 5.05 9.76
N PRO A 167 -9.52 5.30 10.98
CA PRO A 167 -8.11 5.55 11.27
C PRO A 167 -7.21 4.41 10.79
N GLY A 168 -6.08 4.77 10.15
CA GLY A 168 -5.11 3.80 9.62
C GLY A 168 -5.59 3.02 8.41
N ARG A 169 -6.66 3.46 7.75
CA ARG A 169 -7.21 2.82 6.55
C ARG A 169 -7.15 3.75 5.35
N THR A 170 -6.70 3.22 4.24
CA THR A 170 -6.81 3.83 2.91
C THR A 170 -7.74 2.98 2.07
N ILE A 171 -8.88 3.52 1.70
CA ILE A 171 -9.90 2.82 0.94
C ILE A 171 -9.93 3.39 -0.48
N VAL A 172 -9.71 2.53 -1.46
CA VAL A 172 -9.78 2.86 -2.89
C VAL A 172 -10.95 2.10 -3.50
N THR A 173 -11.81 2.80 -4.21
CA THR A 173 -12.96 2.21 -4.93
C THR A 173 -12.96 2.66 -6.39
N ALA A 174 -13.36 1.77 -7.31
CA ALA A 174 -13.49 2.09 -8.73
C ALA A 174 -14.68 2.99 -9.03
N THR A 175 -15.66 3.05 -8.12
CA THR A 175 -16.86 3.86 -8.25
C THR A 175 -17.05 4.79 -7.06
N LYS A 176 -17.77 5.88 -7.23
CA LYS A 176 -18.06 6.84 -6.17
C LYS A 176 -19.22 6.39 -5.27
N THR A 177 -20.18 5.67 -5.87
CA THR A 177 -21.41 5.24 -5.17
C THR A 177 -21.78 3.82 -5.54
N GLY A 178 -22.64 3.18 -4.74
CA GLY A 178 -23.24 1.89 -5.08
C GLY A 178 -24.19 1.95 -6.30
N GLY A 179 -24.57 3.15 -6.74
CA GLY A 179 -25.38 3.35 -7.93
C GLY A 179 -24.63 3.20 -9.27
N GLU A 180 -23.31 3.27 -9.26
CA GLU A 180 -22.46 3.07 -10.44
C GLU A 180 -22.23 1.57 -10.65
N ARG A 181 -23.10 0.93 -11.45
CA ARG A 181 -23.21 -0.52 -11.59
C ARG A 181 -22.62 -1.08 -12.89
N ASN A 182 -22.12 -0.22 -13.76
CA ASN A 182 -21.46 -0.64 -14.99
C ASN A 182 -20.14 -1.34 -14.68
N GLU A 183 -19.70 -2.20 -15.59
CA GLU A 183 -18.36 -2.76 -15.52
C GLU A 183 -17.32 -1.64 -15.48
N THR A 184 -16.32 -1.80 -14.62
CA THR A 184 -15.27 -0.80 -14.39
C THR A 184 -14.05 -1.06 -15.25
N ARG A 185 -13.41 -0.01 -15.72
CA ARG A 185 -12.11 -0.03 -16.43
C ARG A 185 -10.95 0.19 -15.47
N PHE A 186 -11.24 0.73 -14.30
CA PHE A 186 -10.28 1.08 -13.26
C PHE A 186 -9.30 -0.06 -12.93
N PRO A 187 -9.72 -1.35 -12.75
CA PRO A 187 -8.80 -2.41 -12.40
C PRO A 187 -7.65 -2.60 -13.38
N ALA A 188 -7.90 -2.49 -14.68
CA ALA A 188 -6.87 -2.63 -15.70
C ALA A 188 -5.75 -1.61 -15.52
N PHE A 189 -6.12 -0.34 -15.33
CA PHE A 189 -5.18 0.76 -15.19
C PHE A 189 -4.52 0.82 -13.82
N PHE A 190 -5.23 0.42 -12.75
CA PHE A 190 -4.64 0.35 -11.43
C PHE A 190 -3.57 -0.74 -11.34
N VAL A 191 -3.83 -1.90 -11.94
CA VAL A 191 -2.85 -2.99 -12.05
C VAL A 191 -1.66 -2.57 -12.93
N GLU A 192 -1.92 -1.91 -14.07
CA GLU A 192 -0.87 -1.37 -14.94
C GLU A 192 0.03 -0.38 -14.19
N ALA A 193 -0.55 0.49 -13.36
CA ALA A 193 0.18 1.49 -12.60
C ALA A 193 1.27 0.90 -11.70
N LEU A 194 1.02 -0.27 -11.10
CA LEU A 194 1.95 -0.89 -10.15
C LEU A 194 3.33 -1.18 -10.75
N ASP A 195 3.42 -1.39 -12.06
CA ASP A 195 4.67 -1.66 -12.78
C ASP A 195 5.02 -0.57 -13.82
N SER A 196 4.27 0.54 -13.85
CA SER A 196 4.45 1.61 -14.84
C SER A 196 5.34 2.74 -14.32
N GLU A 197 6.45 3.02 -15.01
CA GLU A 197 7.26 4.22 -14.73
C GLU A 197 6.48 5.53 -14.92
N ALA A 198 5.45 5.52 -15.76
CA ALA A 198 4.60 6.70 -15.97
C ALA A 198 3.68 7.00 -14.77
N ALA A 199 3.47 6.03 -13.88
CA ALA A 199 2.75 6.22 -12.63
C ALA A 199 3.63 6.81 -11.53
N ASP A 200 4.94 6.56 -11.54
CA ASP A 200 5.93 7.12 -10.59
C ASP A 200 6.18 8.61 -10.90
N ARG A 201 5.32 9.47 -10.40
CA ARG A 201 5.32 10.92 -10.71
C ARG A 201 6.46 11.67 -10.05
N ASP A 202 6.84 11.28 -8.84
CA ASP A 202 7.96 11.89 -8.10
C ASP A 202 9.32 11.28 -8.46
N ARG A 203 9.32 10.22 -9.29
CA ARG A 203 10.50 9.52 -9.81
C ARG A 203 11.40 8.94 -8.71
N ASN A 204 10.76 8.48 -7.66
CA ASN A 204 11.48 7.83 -6.56
C ASN A 204 11.78 6.34 -6.82
N GLY A 205 11.24 5.77 -7.92
CA GLY A 205 11.43 4.38 -8.33
C GLY A 205 10.43 3.42 -7.70
N ARG A 206 9.42 3.94 -7.00
CA ARG A 206 8.30 3.20 -6.42
C ARG A 206 6.99 3.89 -6.81
N VAL A 207 5.93 3.15 -6.91
CA VAL A 207 4.59 3.71 -7.14
C VAL A 207 3.80 3.62 -5.84
N SER A 208 3.44 4.76 -5.29
CA SER A 208 2.57 4.85 -4.11
C SER A 208 1.12 4.52 -4.46
N VAL A 209 0.31 4.22 -3.45
CA VAL A 209 -1.14 3.99 -3.63
C VAL A 209 -1.83 5.21 -4.25
N LEU A 210 -1.43 6.43 -3.85
CA LEU A 210 -1.97 7.66 -4.43
C LEU A 210 -1.61 7.80 -5.92
N GLU A 211 -0.35 7.54 -6.27
CA GLU A 211 0.10 7.61 -7.66
C GLU A 211 -0.58 6.56 -8.54
N ALA A 212 -0.72 5.32 -8.05
CA ALA A 212 -1.47 4.27 -8.75
C ALA A 212 -2.94 4.67 -8.95
N PHE A 213 -3.56 5.25 -7.94
CA PHE A 213 -4.93 5.76 -8.01
C PHE A 213 -5.07 6.90 -9.02
N ASP A 214 -4.22 7.92 -8.96
CA ASP A 214 -4.26 9.08 -9.86
C ASP A 214 -4.01 8.68 -11.31
N TYR A 215 -3.04 7.77 -11.53
CA TYR A 215 -2.75 7.20 -12.84
C TYR A 215 -3.98 6.48 -13.41
N ALA A 216 -4.56 5.55 -12.64
CA ALA A 216 -5.71 4.78 -13.08
C ALA A 216 -6.92 5.66 -13.36
N LYS A 217 -7.24 6.60 -12.47
CA LYS A 217 -8.33 7.56 -12.62
C LYS A 217 -8.17 8.41 -13.88
N GLY A 218 -6.96 8.93 -14.14
CA GLY A 218 -6.67 9.70 -15.34
C GLY A 218 -6.82 8.87 -16.63
N LYS A 219 -6.33 7.62 -16.62
CA LYS A 219 -6.47 6.70 -17.75
C LYS A 219 -7.94 6.32 -18.04
N VAL A 220 -8.73 6.10 -16.99
CA VAL A 220 -10.18 5.85 -17.13
C VAL A 220 -10.83 7.03 -17.82
N THR A 221 -10.62 8.25 -17.32
CA THR A 221 -11.19 9.47 -17.93
C THR A 221 -10.80 9.59 -19.40
N ALA A 222 -9.51 9.44 -19.71
CA ALA A 222 -9.01 9.52 -21.08
C ALA A 222 -9.61 8.44 -22.01
N ALA A 223 -9.83 7.22 -21.51
CA ALA A 223 -10.44 6.15 -22.28
C ALA A 223 -11.90 6.46 -22.65
N TYR A 224 -12.70 7.00 -21.71
CA TYR A 224 -14.07 7.43 -21.98
C TYR A 224 -14.11 8.59 -22.98
N GLU A 225 -13.24 9.58 -22.85
CA GLU A 225 -13.13 10.72 -23.76
C GLU A 225 -12.75 10.29 -25.17
N GLN A 226 -11.77 9.39 -25.33
CA GLN A 226 -11.34 8.87 -26.63
C GLN A 226 -12.44 8.11 -27.37
N GLU A 227 -13.32 7.43 -26.64
CA GLU A 227 -14.46 6.70 -27.20
C GLU A 227 -15.70 7.58 -27.38
N GLY A 228 -15.67 8.84 -26.95
CA GLY A 228 -16.83 9.76 -27.00
C GLY A 228 -17.95 9.34 -26.06
N HIS A 229 -17.63 8.59 -25.00
CA HIS A 229 -18.59 8.11 -24.01
C HIS A 229 -18.69 9.04 -22.81
N ILE A 230 -19.85 9.07 -22.16
CA ILE A 230 -20.02 9.74 -20.87
C ILE A 230 -19.36 8.89 -19.80
N LEU A 231 -18.54 9.51 -18.95
CA LEU A 231 -17.91 8.85 -17.83
C LEU A 231 -18.97 8.34 -16.84
N THR A 232 -19.01 7.04 -16.59
CA THR A 232 -19.97 6.36 -15.70
C THR A 232 -19.33 5.67 -14.51
N GLU A 233 -18.01 5.77 -14.35
CA GLU A 233 -17.27 5.29 -13.19
C GLU A 233 -16.40 6.42 -12.63
N HIS A 234 -16.50 6.66 -11.33
CA HIS A 234 -15.80 7.75 -10.64
C HIS A 234 -14.99 7.17 -9.48
N ALA A 235 -13.78 6.74 -9.79
CA ALA A 235 -12.88 6.20 -8.77
C ALA A 235 -12.66 7.20 -7.62
N THR A 236 -12.70 6.69 -6.40
CA THR A 236 -12.59 7.48 -5.17
C THR A 236 -11.57 6.86 -4.23
N LEU A 237 -10.79 7.72 -3.56
CA LEU A 237 -9.85 7.35 -2.51
C LEU A 237 -10.23 8.10 -1.24
N ASP A 238 -10.26 7.39 -0.12
CA ASP A 238 -10.43 7.96 1.22
C ASP A 238 -9.36 7.37 2.14
N ASP A 239 -8.49 8.23 2.66
CA ASP A 239 -7.48 7.89 3.66
C ASP A 239 -7.64 8.74 4.93
N GLY A 240 -8.76 9.47 5.03
CA GLY A 240 -9.03 10.41 6.11
C GLY A 240 -8.10 11.66 6.11
N ASN A 241 -7.27 11.86 5.07
CA ASN A 241 -6.25 12.90 5.02
C ASN A 241 -5.91 13.42 3.60
N ASP A 242 -6.93 13.52 2.76
CA ASP A 242 -6.82 14.09 1.39
C ASP A 242 -5.71 13.43 0.54
N GLY A 243 -5.52 12.11 0.66
CA GLY A 243 -4.52 11.33 -0.08
C GLY A 243 -3.09 11.43 0.46
N LYS A 244 -2.84 12.25 1.48
CA LYS A 244 -1.50 12.41 2.05
C LYS A 244 -0.97 11.12 2.66
N PHE A 245 -1.85 10.31 3.25
CA PHE A 245 -1.46 9.02 3.79
C PHE A 245 -1.25 7.99 2.67
N ALA A 246 -2.14 7.93 1.68
CA ALA A 246 -2.00 7.08 0.50
C ALA A 246 -0.69 7.32 -0.29
N ALA A 247 -0.16 8.55 -0.26
CA ALA A 247 1.13 8.90 -0.85
C ALA A 247 2.34 8.27 -0.13
N THR A 248 2.15 7.71 1.08
CA THR A 248 3.21 7.07 1.87
C THR A 248 3.16 5.55 1.82
N LEU A 249 2.13 4.98 1.18
CA LEU A 249 1.89 3.54 1.14
C LEU A 249 2.35 2.97 -0.20
N TYR A 250 3.11 1.88 -0.15
CA TYR A 250 3.71 1.24 -1.32
C TYR A 250 3.55 -0.28 -1.23
N LEU A 251 3.10 -0.92 -2.31
CA LEU A 251 3.13 -2.38 -2.43
C LEU A 251 4.57 -2.84 -2.78
N ALA A 252 5.54 -2.39 -1.98
CA ALA A 252 6.94 -2.66 -2.19
C ALA A 252 7.72 -2.37 -0.90
N PRO A 253 8.53 -3.30 -0.37
CA PRO A 253 9.40 -3.03 0.76
C PRO A 253 10.37 -1.86 0.48
N ARG A 254 10.82 -1.21 1.54
CA ARG A 254 11.86 -0.17 1.42
C ARG A 254 13.11 -0.73 0.74
N GLY A 255 13.77 0.09 -0.06
CA GLY A 255 14.95 -0.32 -0.82
C GLY A 255 14.64 -1.15 -2.08
N SER A 256 13.37 -1.45 -2.36
CA SER A 256 12.97 -2.10 -3.60
C SER A 256 12.82 -1.07 -4.72
N ARG A 257 13.16 -1.48 -5.96
CA ARG A 257 12.85 -0.74 -7.19
C ARG A 257 12.24 -1.67 -8.21
N ALA A 258 11.38 -1.14 -9.07
CA ALA A 258 10.81 -1.90 -10.19
C ALA A 258 11.89 -2.47 -11.12
N SER A 259 12.99 -1.73 -11.31
CA SER A 259 14.10 -2.07 -12.19
C SER A 259 15.25 -2.87 -11.54
N ALA A 260 15.31 -2.91 -10.20
CA ALA A 260 16.34 -3.63 -9.46
C ALA A 260 15.79 -4.99 -9.03
N GLY A 261 16.07 -6.04 -9.80
CA GLY A 261 15.78 -7.42 -9.39
C GLY A 261 16.43 -7.77 -8.04
N ALA A 262 16.09 -8.95 -7.49
CA ALA A 262 16.54 -9.45 -6.19
C ALA A 262 18.07 -9.47 -5.98
N ASN A 263 18.85 -9.23 -7.02
CA ASN A 263 20.33 -9.20 -7.05
C ASN A 263 20.93 -7.78 -7.04
N ALA A 264 20.20 -6.77 -6.55
CA ALA A 264 20.75 -5.42 -6.43
C ALA A 264 21.99 -5.41 -5.53
N ASP A 265 22.99 -4.61 -5.95
CA ASP A 265 24.20 -4.31 -5.17
C ASP A 265 23.84 -3.93 -3.72
N PRO A 266 24.40 -4.61 -2.71
CA PRO A 266 24.09 -4.34 -1.31
C PRO A 266 24.27 -2.88 -0.89
N ALA A 267 25.27 -2.19 -1.46
CA ALA A 267 25.53 -0.78 -1.18
C ALA A 267 24.42 0.12 -1.77
N LEU A 268 23.97 -0.17 -2.99
CA LEU A 268 22.85 0.53 -3.61
C LEU A 268 21.56 0.29 -2.81
N ARG A 269 21.29 -0.94 -2.41
CA ARG A 269 20.12 -1.29 -1.60
C ARG A 269 20.09 -0.53 -0.29
N ALA A 270 21.21 -0.47 0.44
CA ALA A 270 21.32 0.27 1.69
C ALA A 270 21.05 1.78 1.50
N LEU A 271 21.53 2.39 0.39
CA LEU A 271 21.26 3.79 0.07
C LEU A 271 19.79 4.03 -0.26
N LEU A 272 19.16 3.11 -1.01
CA LEU A 272 17.73 3.17 -1.33
C LEU A 272 16.87 3.05 -0.07
N GLU A 273 17.19 2.12 0.84
CA GLU A 273 16.49 1.97 2.13
C GLU A 273 16.58 3.26 2.98
N GLN A 274 17.76 3.89 3.02
CA GLN A 274 17.96 5.15 3.74
C GLN A 274 17.17 6.31 3.10
N ARG A 275 17.14 6.39 1.76
CA ARG A 275 16.36 7.39 1.04
C ARG A 275 14.87 7.20 1.33
N ASP A 276 14.36 5.99 1.18
CA ASP A 276 12.96 5.66 1.40
C ASP A 276 12.53 5.98 2.85
N ALA A 277 13.39 5.71 3.83
CA ALA A 277 13.15 6.07 5.21
C ALA A 277 13.08 7.61 5.44
N LEU A 278 13.86 8.40 4.69
CA LEU A 278 13.78 9.86 4.74
C LEU A 278 12.51 10.38 4.06
N GLU A 279 12.09 9.79 2.93
CA GLU A 279 10.81 10.09 2.28
C GLU A 279 9.63 9.86 3.22
N ASP A 280 9.61 8.73 3.93
CA ASP A 280 8.59 8.44 4.93
C ASP A 280 8.60 9.47 6.08
N GLN A 281 9.78 9.89 6.55
CA GLN A 281 9.89 10.93 7.59
C GLN A 281 9.36 12.28 7.10
N VAL A 282 9.66 12.67 5.85
CA VAL A 282 9.10 13.88 5.22
C VAL A 282 7.57 13.79 5.15
N ALA A 283 7.04 12.65 4.73
CA ALA A 283 5.61 12.43 4.64
C ALA A 283 4.94 12.50 6.02
N GLN A 284 5.50 11.82 7.03
CA GLN A 284 5.00 11.87 8.42
C GLN A 284 5.07 13.29 9.02
N LEU A 285 6.11 14.06 8.69
CA LEU A 285 6.21 15.45 9.11
C LEU A 285 5.10 16.30 8.47
N ARG A 286 4.83 16.10 7.17
CA ARG A 286 3.74 16.80 6.46
C ARG A 286 2.36 16.49 7.06
N LEU A 287 2.11 15.24 7.49
CA LEU A 287 0.86 14.87 8.17
C LEU A 287 0.65 15.62 9.50
N ARG A 288 1.74 16.02 10.17
CA ARG A 288 1.70 16.72 11.46
C ARG A 288 1.79 18.24 11.33
N LYS A 289 1.87 18.79 10.11
CA LYS A 289 2.09 20.23 9.87
C LYS A 289 1.15 21.13 10.67
N ASP A 290 -0.15 20.81 10.62
CA ASP A 290 -1.19 21.64 11.23
C ASP A 290 -1.19 21.59 12.77
N ASN A 291 -0.45 20.63 13.36
CA ASN A 291 -0.31 20.39 14.79
C ASN A 291 1.09 20.74 15.31
N MET A 292 1.92 21.45 14.53
CA MET A 292 3.28 21.82 14.89
C MET A 292 3.49 23.32 14.87
N ASP A 293 4.46 23.78 15.65
CA ASP A 293 4.97 25.15 15.52
C ASP A 293 5.56 25.36 14.12
N PRO A 294 5.17 26.44 13.39
CA PRO A 294 5.59 26.64 12.00
C PRO A 294 7.11 26.71 11.82
N ALA A 295 7.83 27.39 12.71
CA ALA A 295 9.28 27.53 12.59
C ALA A 295 9.99 26.18 12.82
N ARG A 296 9.51 25.40 13.77
CA ARG A 296 10.01 24.05 14.01
C ARG A 296 9.71 23.11 12.83
N TYR A 297 8.51 23.22 12.24
CA TYR A 297 8.15 22.43 11.05
C TYR A 297 9.09 22.74 9.89
N GLU A 298 9.35 24.02 9.60
CA GLU A 298 10.24 24.45 8.52
C GLU A 298 11.68 23.96 8.75
N GLN A 299 12.20 24.06 9.96
CA GLN A 299 13.53 23.60 10.31
C GLN A 299 13.68 22.07 10.16
N GLU A 300 12.71 21.30 10.65
CA GLU A 300 12.72 19.82 10.52
C GLU A 300 12.59 19.41 9.04
N LEU A 301 11.73 20.09 8.28
CA LEU A 301 11.53 19.83 6.86
C LEU A 301 12.80 20.12 6.04
N GLU A 302 13.43 21.27 6.25
CA GLU A 302 14.68 21.65 5.57
C GLU A 302 15.78 20.62 5.80
N LYS A 303 15.94 20.17 7.05
CA LYS A 303 16.91 19.12 7.41
C LYS A 303 16.64 17.83 6.64
N LEU A 304 15.39 17.33 6.68
CA LEU A 304 15.01 16.07 6.02
C LEU A 304 15.19 16.15 4.50
N LEU A 305 14.82 17.27 3.88
CA LEU A 305 14.98 17.47 2.43
C LEU A 305 16.45 17.56 2.04
N THR A 306 17.30 18.16 2.87
CA THR A 306 18.75 18.21 2.65
C THR A 306 19.35 16.80 2.70
N ASP A 307 19.01 16.02 3.73
CA ASP A 307 19.47 14.65 3.89
C ASP A 307 19.00 13.77 2.72
N LEU A 308 17.75 13.94 2.29
CA LEU A 308 17.17 13.24 1.13
C LEU A 308 17.91 13.56 -0.17
N ALA A 309 18.24 14.84 -0.41
CA ALA A 309 19.00 15.27 -1.59
C ALA A 309 20.40 14.66 -1.61
N LEU A 310 21.09 14.59 -0.46
CA LEU A 310 22.40 13.95 -0.34
C LEU A 310 22.35 12.45 -0.63
N LYS A 311 21.32 11.74 -0.15
CA LYS A 311 21.14 10.31 -0.44
C LYS A 311 20.83 10.07 -1.90
N THR A 312 19.94 10.87 -2.50
CA THR A 312 19.61 10.80 -3.93
C THR A 312 20.85 11.01 -4.81
N LYS A 313 21.71 11.97 -4.43
CA LYS A 313 22.98 12.17 -5.12
C LYS A 313 23.91 10.95 -5.01
N ALA A 314 24.07 10.40 -3.80
CA ALA A 314 24.91 9.22 -3.59
C ALA A 314 24.45 8.00 -4.40
N ILE A 315 23.12 7.82 -4.55
CA ILE A 315 22.54 6.77 -5.40
C ILE A 315 22.94 6.98 -6.85
N ARG A 316 22.75 8.20 -7.39
CA ARG A 316 23.13 8.54 -8.78
C ARG A 316 24.61 8.32 -9.04
N ASP A 317 25.47 8.77 -8.11
CA ASP A 317 26.91 8.64 -8.21
C ASP A 317 27.35 7.16 -8.20
N LEU A 318 26.62 6.28 -7.51
CA LEU A 318 26.88 4.85 -7.51
C LEU A 318 26.40 4.17 -8.80
N GLU A 319 25.25 4.58 -9.32
CA GLU A 319 24.69 4.06 -10.58
C GLU A 319 25.54 4.47 -11.80
N ALA A 320 26.08 5.70 -11.80
CA ALA A 320 26.92 6.19 -12.88
C ALA A 320 28.31 5.50 -12.97
N LYS A 321 28.72 4.76 -11.93
CA LYS A 321 29.98 3.99 -11.91
C LYS A 321 29.85 2.58 -12.46
N LYS A 322 28.63 2.15 -12.82
CA LYS A 322 28.35 0.84 -13.42
C LYS A 322 28.17 0.95 -14.92
#